data_e8ef0c38cc000583b47c20ff2f1b61f4
#
_entry.id   e8ef0c38cc000583b47c20ff2f1b61f4
#
_cell.length_a   1.000
_cell.length_b   1.000
_cell.length_c   1.000
_cell.angle_alpha   90.00
_cell.angle_beta   90.00
_cell.angle_gamma   90.00
#
_symmetry.space_group_name_H-M   'P 1'
#
loop_
_entity.id
_entity.type
_entity.pdbx_description
1 polymer ?
#
loop_
_entity_poly.entity_id
_entity_poly.type
_entity_poly.pdbx_seq_one_letter_code
_entity_poly.pdbx_strand_id
1 'polypeptide(L)'
;MRAELLKVINEYLSLGIDQQLDYGKFYLYSIITHSTAIEGSTVTEIENRLLFDEGISANRPMAEQLMNLDLKKAYEQAFVYAEKHEKITVELLCAISALVMRNTGSDYNTLSGSFSSAKGELRLVNVSAGIGGKSYPAWQKIPEKLKNFCDWLNEERTKTDQNDIEKIYELSFEAHYRLASIHPWADGNGRMSRLVMNMIQRESNIVPSIVKKENRAEYIQSLADSQETENSNKFINFMFDHHIENLQQQITEYKNSIAR
;
A
#
# COMPACT_ATOMS: atom_id res chain seq x y z
N MET A 1 6.21 -21.80 5.21
CA MET A 1 5.74 -20.42 5.02
C MET A 1 4.20 -20.35 5.04
N ARG A 2 3.52 -20.92 4.06
CA ARG A 2 2.05 -20.81 3.90
C ARG A 2 1.26 -21.47 5.05
N ALA A 3 1.60 -22.70 5.46
CA ALA A 3 0.97 -23.35 6.62
C ALA A 3 1.20 -22.57 7.94
N GLU A 4 2.29 -21.83 8.05
CA GLU A 4 2.61 -20.98 9.18
C GLU A 4 1.74 -19.72 9.20
N LEU A 5 1.51 -19.09 8.05
CA LEU A 5 0.60 -17.95 7.95
C LEU A 5 -0.78 -18.27 8.51
N LEU A 6 -1.41 -19.36 8.05
CA LEU A 6 -2.74 -19.75 8.52
C LEU A 6 -2.74 -20.05 10.02
N LYS A 7 -1.69 -20.68 10.53
CA LYS A 7 -1.55 -20.92 11.98
C LYS A 7 -1.52 -19.62 12.78
N VAL A 8 -0.70 -18.67 12.34
CA VAL A 8 -0.53 -17.38 13.02
C VAL A 8 -1.80 -16.54 12.92
N ILE A 9 -2.47 -16.50 11.76
CA ILE A 9 -3.76 -15.81 11.60
C ILE A 9 -4.81 -16.42 12.52
N ASN A 10 -4.92 -17.76 12.57
CA ASN A 10 -5.88 -18.42 13.45
C ASN A 10 -5.61 -18.11 14.92
N GLU A 11 -4.36 -18.08 15.35
CA GLU A 11 -3.99 -17.67 16.70
C GLU A 11 -4.38 -16.21 16.98
N TYR A 12 -4.07 -15.30 16.04
CA TYR A 12 -4.40 -13.87 16.12
C TYR A 12 -5.90 -13.64 16.31
N LEU A 13 -6.72 -14.28 15.48
CA LEU A 13 -8.18 -14.19 15.54
C LEU A 13 -8.76 -14.87 16.80
N SER A 14 -8.22 -16.02 17.20
CA SER A 14 -8.68 -16.74 18.40
C SER A 14 -8.44 -15.95 19.70
N LEU A 15 -7.46 -15.06 19.71
CA LEU A 15 -7.18 -14.15 20.81
C LEU A 15 -8.10 -12.92 20.82
N GLY A 16 -8.92 -12.71 19.77
CA GLY A 16 -9.80 -11.54 19.65
C GLY A 16 -9.04 -10.23 19.49
N ILE A 17 -7.82 -10.25 18.92
CA ILE A 17 -7.02 -9.03 18.73
C ILE A 17 -7.72 -8.09 17.75
N ASP A 18 -8.36 -8.63 16.72
CA ASP A 18 -9.14 -7.90 15.71
C ASP A 18 -10.48 -7.34 16.23
N GLN A 19 -10.94 -7.80 17.40
CA GLN A 19 -12.21 -7.40 18.03
C GLN A 19 -12.04 -6.31 19.09
N GLN A 20 -10.82 -5.80 19.29
CA GLN A 20 -10.59 -4.74 20.26
C GLN A 20 -11.27 -3.43 19.82
N LEU A 21 -11.66 -2.63 20.82
CA LEU A 21 -12.24 -1.31 20.59
C LEU A 21 -11.33 -0.47 19.69
N ASP A 22 -11.90 0.12 18.64
CA ASP A 22 -11.18 0.95 17.66
C ASP A 22 -10.04 0.24 16.89
N TYR A 23 -10.00 -1.11 16.90
CA TYR A 23 -8.96 -1.87 16.21
C TYR A 23 -8.77 -1.42 14.76
N GLY A 24 -9.85 -1.37 13.96
CA GLY A 24 -9.77 -0.98 12.55
C GLY A 24 -9.22 0.43 12.34
N LYS A 25 -9.56 1.35 13.24
CA LYS A 25 -9.08 2.73 13.23
C LYS A 25 -7.57 2.79 13.51
N PHE A 26 -7.12 2.14 14.60
CA PHE A 26 -5.71 2.17 14.97
C PHE A 26 -4.84 1.40 13.98
N TYR A 27 -5.34 0.31 13.43
CA TYR A 27 -4.64 -0.44 12.41
C TYR A 27 -4.44 0.40 11.13
N LEU A 28 -5.48 1.13 10.71
CA LEU A 28 -5.39 2.08 9.59
C LEU A 28 -4.34 3.17 9.85
N TYR A 29 -4.28 3.70 11.08
CA TYR A 29 -3.30 4.73 11.43
C TYR A 29 -1.87 4.19 11.38
N SER A 30 -1.66 2.96 11.82
CA SER A 30 -0.37 2.26 11.70
C SER A 30 0.02 2.07 10.22
N ILE A 31 -0.89 1.58 9.38
CA ILE A 31 -0.67 1.46 7.93
C ILE A 31 -0.21 2.79 7.33
N ILE A 32 -0.93 3.87 7.60
CA ILE A 32 -0.62 5.20 7.06
C ILE A 32 0.74 5.68 7.54
N THR A 33 1.00 5.58 8.84
CA THR A 33 2.26 6.03 9.45
C THR A 33 3.46 5.32 8.84
N HIS A 34 3.42 4.00 8.76
CA HIS A 34 4.51 3.24 8.15
C HIS A 34 4.64 3.51 6.66
N SER A 35 3.52 3.60 5.95
CA SER A 35 3.54 3.85 4.49
C SER A 35 4.13 5.22 4.15
N THR A 36 3.83 6.26 4.93
CA THR A 36 4.41 7.59 4.71
C THR A 36 5.86 7.68 5.20
N ALA A 37 6.21 6.95 6.27
CA ALA A 37 7.57 6.91 6.78
C ALA A 37 8.55 6.23 5.80
N ILE A 38 8.10 5.26 5.00
CA ILE A 38 8.88 4.70 3.89
C ILE A 38 9.26 5.78 2.87
N GLU A 39 8.38 6.76 2.66
CA GLU A 39 8.60 7.90 1.76
C GLU A 39 9.31 9.08 2.44
N GLY A 40 9.72 8.94 3.70
CA GLY A 40 10.53 9.92 4.42
C GLY A 40 9.79 10.76 5.44
N SER A 41 8.50 10.53 5.70
CA SER A 41 7.78 11.19 6.80
C SER A 41 8.36 10.79 8.16
N THR A 42 8.51 11.78 9.04
CA THR A 42 8.98 11.61 10.41
C THR A 42 7.84 11.65 11.44
N VAL A 43 6.60 11.83 10.98
CA VAL A 43 5.41 11.83 11.81
C VAL A 43 5.23 10.46 12.45
N THR A 44 5.13 10.43 13.78
CA THR A 44 4.94 9.20 14.56
C THR A 44 3.47 8.77 14.58
N GLU A 45 3.21 7.52 14.99
CA GLU A 45 1.85 7.00 15.11
C GLU A 45 1.02 7.79 16.15
N ILE A 46 1.65 8.19 17.26
CA ILE A 46 0.99 9.02 18.29
C ILE A 46 0.64 10.39 17.72
N GLU A 47 1.57 11.04 17.00
CA GLU A 47 1.32 12.34 16.35
C GLU A 47 0.22 12.23 15.28
N ASN A 48 0.19 11.14 14.51
CA ASN A 48 -0.87 10.88 13.54
C ASN A 48 -2.23 10.69 14.21
N ARG A 49 -2.30 10.01 15.36
CA ARG A 49 -3.55 9.88 16.14
C ARG A 49 -4.08 11.25 16.57
N LEU A 50 -3.23 12.11 17.13
CA LEU A 50 -3.60 13.48 17.52
C LEU A 50 -4.05 14.29 16.30
N LEU A 51 -3.33 14.18 15.18
CA LEU A 51 -3.65 14.89 13.95
C LEU A 51 -4.98 14.43 13.34
N PHE A 52 -5.25 13.12 13.35
CA PHE A 52 -6.43 12.55 12.71
C PHE A 52 -7.69 12.66 13.55
N ASP A 53 -7.59 12.56 14.87
CA ASP A 53 -8.71 12.53 15.79
C ASP A 53 -9.07 13.90 16.32
N GLU A 54 -8.05 14.72 16.63
CA GLU A 54 -8.22 16.00 17.34
C GLU A 54 -7.85 17.20 16.47
N GLY A 55 -7.27 16.98 15.28
CA GLY A 55 -6.77 18.06 14.42
C GLY A 55 -5.54 18.76 14.99
N ILE A 56 -4.86 18.14 15.98
CA ILE A 56 -3.68 18.72 16.60
C ILE A 56 -2.47 18.47 15.69
N SER A 57 -1.88 19.58 15.22
CA SER A 57 -0.69 19.57 14.38
C SER A 57 0.55 19.15 15.17
N ALA A 58 1.32 18.21 14.63
CA ALA A 58 2.62 17.83 15.17
C ALA A 58 3.68 18.91 14.90
N ASN A 59 4.75 18.92 15.69
CA ASN A 59 5.93 19.76 15.40
C ASN A 59 6.80 19.09 14.31
N ARG A 60 6.20 18.93 13.11
CA ARG A 60 6.79 18.30 11.91
C ARG A 60 6.56 19.20 10.69
N PRO A 61 7.34 19.05 9.61
CA PRO A 61 7.09 19.76 8.37
C PRO A 61 5.64 19.59 7.89
N MET A 62 5.02 20.69 7.45
CA MET A 62 3.62 20.69 6.99
C MET A 62 3.41 19.67 5.85
N ALA A 63 4.36 19.55 4.94
CA ALA A 63 4.27 18.58 3.83
C ALA A 63 4.15 17.13 4.31
N GLU A 64 4.83 16.76 5.39
CA GLU A 64 4.72 15.41 5.98
C GLU A 64 3.34 15.19 6.61
N GLN A 65 2.80 16.18 7.32
CA GLN A 65 1.46 16.08 7.91
C GLN A 65 0.38 16.00 6.82
N LEU A 66 0.50 16.82 5.77
CA LEU A 66 -0.40 16.77 4.61
C LEU A 66 -0.32 15.42 3.88
N MET A 67 0.88 14.83 3.75
CA MET A 67 1.05 13.49 3.17
C MET A 67 0.26 12.43 3.95
N ASN A 68 0.28 12.49 5.28
CA ASN A 68 -0.47 11.57 6.13
C ASN A 68 -2.00 11.79 6.03
N LEU A 69 -2.45 13.05 6.02
CA LEU A 69 -3.86 13.41 5.86
C LEU A 69 -4.41 13.01 4.49
N ASP A 70 -3.65 13.22 3.42
CA ASP A 70 -4.00 12.82 2.06
C ASP A 70 -4.13 11.31 1.96
N LEU A 71 -3.14 10.58 2.48
CA LEU A 71 -3.15 9.13 2.46
C LEU A 71 -4.30 8.55 3.29
N LYS A 72 -4.65 9.16 4.44
CA LYS A 72 -5.82 8.77 5.22
C LYS A 72 -7.11 8.84 4.39
N LYS A 73 -7.35 9.98 3.73
CA LYS A 73 -8.53 10.16 2.87
C LYS A 73 -8.55 9.17 1.70
N ALA A 74 -7.39 8.89 1.12
CA ALA A 74 -7.27 7.92 0.03
C ALA A 74 -7.63 6.49 0.51
N TYR A 75 -7.17 6.07 1.69
CA TYR A 75 -7.54 4.79 2.27
C TYR A 75 -9.02 4.70 2.62
N GLU A 76 -9.60 5.73 3.24
CA GLU A 76 -11.03 5.78 3.56
C GLU A 76 -11.87 5.58 2.29
N GLN A 77 -11.53 6.28 1.22
CA GLN A 77 -12.25 6.14 -0.05
C GLN A 77 -12.01 4.78 -0.72
N ALA A 78 -10.78 4.29 -0.71
CA ALA A 78 -10.42 2.99 -1.28
C ALA A 78 -11.13 1.83 -0.56
N PHE A 79 -11.30 1.92 0.77
CA PHE A 79 -12.03 0.92 1.54
C PHE A 79 -13.52 0.93 1.24
N VAL A 80 -14.12 2.10 0.97
CA VAL A 80 -15.51 2.17 0.46
C VAL A 80 -15.64 1.46 -0.90
N TYR A 81 -14.67 1.60 -1.79
CA TYR A 81 -14.66 0.89 -3.06
C TYR A 81 -14.48 -0.62 -2.88
N ALA A 82 -13.60 -1.03 -1.96
CA ALA A 82 -13.38 -2.44 -1.62
C ALA A 82 -14.66 -3.10 -1.08
N GLU A 83 -15.33 -2.45 -0.13
CA GLU A 83 -16.58 -2.96 0.47
C GLU A 83 -17.73 -3.08 -0.52
N LYS A 84 -17.72 -2.29 -1.58
CA LYS A 84 -18.69 -2.36 -2.69
C LYS A 84 -18.26 -3.32 -3.80
N HIS A 85 -17.10 -3.95 -3.69
CA HIS A 85 -16.49 -4.77 -4.73
C HIS A 85 -16.39 -4.05 -6.08
N GLU A 86 -16.09 -2.75 -6.05
CA GLU A 86 -16.03 -1.93 -7.26
C GLU A 86 -14.99 -2.47 -8.24
N LYS A 87 -15.32 -2.39 -9.53
CA LYS A 87 -14.38 -2.75 -10.58
C LYS A 87 -13.20 -1.79 -10.59
N ILE A 88 -11.99 -2.33 -10.52
CA ILE A 88 -10.76 -1.53 -10.59
C ILE A 88 -10.53 -1.09 -12.03
N THR A 89 -10.55 0.21 -12.27
CA THR A 89 -10.32 0.82 -13.59
C THR A 89 -9.17 1.81 -13.51
N VAL A 90 -8.66 2.23 -14.66
CA VAL A 90 -7.62 3.27 -14.74
C VAL A 90 -8.11 4.57 -14.10
N GLU A 91 -9.36 4.95 -14.36
CA GLU A 91 -9.99 6.15 -13.82
C GLU A 91 -10.10 6.09 -12.29
N LEU A 92 -10.48 4.93 -11.75
CA LEU A 92 -10.56 4.72 -10.29
C LEU A 92 -9.17 4.85 -9.66
N LEU A 93 -8.14 4.24 -10.26
CA LEU A 93 -6.77 4.34 -9.74
C LEU A 93 -6.24 5.78 -9.83
N CYS A 94 -6.53 6.50 -10.91
CA CYS A 94 -6.17 7.92 -11.05
C CYS A 94 -6.90 8.78 -10.00
N ALA A 95 -8.20 8.53 -9.74
CA ALA A 95 -8.95 9.24 -8.71
C ALA A 95 -8.38 9.00 -7.30
N ILE A 96 -8.00 7.76 -6.97
CA ILE A 96 -7.34 7.45 -5.69
C ILE A 96 -5.96 8.13 -5.63
N SER A 97 -5.18 8.09 -6.71
CA SER A 97 -3.87 8.75 -6.78
C SER A 97 -3.98 10.26 -6.56
N ALA A 98 -5.04 10.90 -7.09
CA ALA A 98 -5.33 12.31 -6.83
C ALA A 98 -5.57 12.59 -5.33
N LEU A 99 -6.18 11.67 -4.60
CA LEU A 99 -6.32 11.79 -3.15
C LEU A 99 -4.98 11.64 -2.42
N VAL A 100 -4.17 10.63 -2.81
CA VAL A 100 -2.84 10.37 -2.24
C VAL A 100 -1.89 11.57 -2.39
N MET A 101 -2.03 12.31 -3.50
CA MET A 101 -1.11 13.39 -3.87
C MET A 101 -1.73 14.80 -3.76
N ARG A 102 -2.92 14.92 -3.20
CA ARG A 102 -3.75 16.13 -3.25
C ARG A 102 -3.00 17.41 -2.86
N ASN A 103 -2.29 17.38 -1.75
CA ASN A 103 -1.59 18.54 -1.19
C ASN A 103 -0.07 18.45 -1.32
N THR A 104 0.46 17.31 -1.79
CA THR A 104 1.91 17.07 -1.92
C THR A 104 2.35 16.84 -3.35
N GLY A 105 1.42 16.78 -4.29
CA GLY A 105 1.70 16.67 -5.72
C GLY A 105 2.15 17.97 -6.35
N SER A 106 2.63 17.87 -7.60
CA SER A 106 3.15 18.98 -8.40
C SER A 106 2.59 18.96 -9.82
N ASP A 107 2.58 20.13 -10.43
CA ASP A 107 2.31 20.30 -11.85
C ASP A 107 3.62 20.22 -12.66
N TYR A 108 3.60 19.52 -13.76
CA TYR A 108 4.75 19.30 -14.64
C TYR A 108 4.46 19.82 -16.04
N ASN A 109 5.42 20.60 -16.58
CA ASN A 109 5.41 21.05 -17.97
C ASN A 109 6.57 20.40 -18.70
N THR A 110 6.28 19.60 -19.72
CA THR A 110 7.26 18.81 -20.46
C THR A 110 7.10 19.02 -21.97
N LEU A 111 8.06 18.55 -22.77
CA LEU A 111 7.95 18.54 -24.22
C LEU A 111 6.79 17.66 -24.73
N SER A 112 6.35 16.69 -23.93
CA SER A 112 5.25 15.77 -24.26
C SER A 112 3.88 16.26 -23.79
N GLY A 113 3.82 17.43 -23.15
CA GLY A 113 2.60 18.02 -22.60
C GLY A 113 2.71 18.31 -21.11
N SER A 114 1.63 18.85 -20.56
CA SER A 114 1.50 19.15 -19.12
C SER A 114 0.69 18.07 -18.44
N PHE A 115 1.05 17.74 -17.18
CA PHE A 115 0.31 16.82 -16.34
C PHE A 115 0.53 17.18 -14.86
N SER A 116 -0.36 16.70 -13.98
CA SER A 116 -0.34 16.99 -12.56
C SER A 116 -0.42 15.72 -11.72
N SER A 117 0.58 15.48 -10.85
CA SER A 117 0.49 14.39 -9.88
C SER A 117 -0.57 14.67 -8.80
N ALA A 118 -0.81 15.93 -8.46
CA ALA A 118 -1.88 16.32 -7.53
C ALA A 118 -3.29 15.99 -8.05
N LYS A 119 -3.45 15.84 -9.37
CA LYS A 119 -4.70 15.42 -10.02
C LYS A 119 -4.74 13.92 -10.35
N GLY A 120 -3.72 13.17 -9.97
CA GLY A 120 -3.61 11.75 -10.27
C GLY A 120 -3.38 11.44 -11.75
N GLU A 121 -2.93 12.42 -12.54
CA GLU A 121 -2.66 12.25 -13.96
C GLU A 121 -1.41 11.39 -14.20
N LEU A 122 -1.46 10.55 -15.23
CA LEU A 122 -0.34 9.70 -15.60
C LEU A 122 0.85 10.54 -16.07
N ARG A 123 2.05 10.11 -15.75
CA ARG A 123 3.27 10.79 -16.14
C ARG A 123 3.46 10.80 -17.65
N LEU A 124 3.95 11.92 -18.17
CA LEU A 124 4.35 12.10 -19.58
C LEU A 124 5.88 12.21 -19.72
N VAL A 125 6.62 11.62 -18.76
CA VAL A 125 8.08 11.58 -18.74
C VAL A 125 8.58 10.19 -18.36
N ASN A 126 9.77 9.85 -18.83
CA ASN A 126 10.45 8.63 -18.41
C ASN A 126 11.08 8.85 -17.03
N VAL A 127 11.03 7.82 -16.19
CA VAL A 127 11.56 7.84 -14.82
C VAL A 127 12.38 6.58 -14.56
N SER A 128 13.29 6.65 -13.60
CA SER A 128 14.12 5.53 -13.16
C SER A 128 14.14 5.44 -11.64
N ALA A 129 14.52 4.28 -11.10
CA ALA A 129 14.70 4.03 -9.67
C ALA A 129 15.99 4.68 -9.18
N GLY A 130 16.02 6.01 -9.06
CA GLY A 130 17.20 6.78 -8.68
C GLY A 130 18.25 6.91 -9.79
N ILE A 131 19.40 7.50 -9.46
CA ILE A 131 20.50 7.72 -10.42
C ILE A 131 21.19 6.38 -10.68
N GLY A 132 21.18 5.95 -11.96
CA GLY A 132 21.76 4.69 -12.39
C GLY A 132 20.92 3.43 -12.09
N GLY A 133 19.74 3.60 -11.52
CA GLY A 133 18.79 2.51 -11.30
C GLY A 133 18.05 2.06 -12.56
N LYS A 134 17.30 0.95 -12.44
CA LYS A 134 16.47 0.41 -13.53
C LYS A 134 15.47 1.45 -14.01
N SER A 135 15.36 1.60 -15.32
CA SER A 135 14.33 2.44 -15.94
C SER A 135 12.96 1.75 -15.89
N TYR A 136 11.94 2.50 -15.49
CA TYR A 136 10.56 2.06 -15.60
C TYR A 136 10.07 2.08 -17.05
N PRO A 137 8.92 1.48 -17.40
CA PRO A 137 8.37 1.51 -18.74
C PRO A 137 8.29 2.93 -19.31
N ALA A 138 8.54 3.09 -20.62
CA ALA A 138 8.38 4.38 -21.29
C ALA A 138 6.97 4.93 -21.09
N TRP A 139 6.84 6.23 -20.88
CA TRP A 139 5.57 6.87 -20.52
C TRP A 139 4.45 6.59 -21.55
N GLN A 140 4.78 6.47 -22.83
CA GLN A 140 3.82 6.15 -23.89
C GLN A 140 3.14 4.78 -23.72
N LYS A 141 3.81 3.85 -23.00
CA LYS A 141 3.31 2.49 -22.72
C LYS A 141 2.47 2.42 -21.44
N ILE A 142 2.45 3.50 -20.64
CA ILE A 142 1.78 3.48 -19.33
C ILE A 142 0.27 3.25 -19.44
N PRO A 143 -0.49 3.96 -20.32
CA PRO A 143 -1.93 3.75 -20.42
C PRO A 143 -2.31 2.30 -20.72
N GLU A 144 -1.62 1.67 -21.67
CA GLU A 144 -1.86 0.26 -22.02
C GLU A 144 -1.48 -0.68 -20.86
N LYS A 145 -0.30 -0.48 -20.27
CA LYS A 145 0.16 -1.33 -19.15
C LYS A 145 -0.75 -1.22 -17.94
N LEU A 146 -1.22 -0.02 -17.60
CA LEU A 146 -2.13 0.19 -16.48
C LEU A 146 -3.50 -0.41 -16.76
N LYS A 147 -4.02 -0.31 -17.99
CA LYS A 147 -5.24 -0.98 -18.41
C LYS A 147 -5.11 -2.50 -18.28
N ASN A 148 -4.04 -3.09 -18.80
CA ASN A 148 -3.78 -4.53 -18.71
C ASN A 148 -3.66 -4.99 -17.25
N PHE A 149 -3.07 -4.18 -16.38
CA PHE A 149 -3.03 -4.42 -14.94
C PHE A 149 -4.44 -4.45 -14.33
N CYS A 150 -5.29 -3.48 -14.66
CA CYS A 150 -6.67 -3.43 -14.17
C CYS A 150 -7.48 -4.65 -14.64
N ASP A 151 -7.36 -5.01 -15.92
CA ASP A 151 -8.06 -6.16 -16.50
C ASP A 151 -7.61 -7.47 -15.83
N TRP A 152 -6.29 -7.68 -15.69
CA TRP A 152 -5.72 -8.82 -14.99
C TRP A 152 -6.20 -8.89 -13.54
N LEU A 153 -6.13 -7.77 -12.80
CA LEU A 153 -6.50 -7.75 -11.38
C LEU A 153 -7.98 -8.09 -11.18
N ASN A 154 -8.88 -7.54 -12.00
CA ASN A 154 -10.31 -7.84 -11.91
C ASN A 154 -10.60 -9.32 -12.27
N GLU A 155 -9.89 -9.87 -13.24
CA GLU A 155 -10.01 -11.30 -13.61
C GLU A 155 -9.56 -12.21 -12.46
N GLU A 156 -8.40 -11.94 -11.87
CA GLU A 156 -7.88 -12.75 -10.76
C GLU A 156 -8.73 -12.60 -9.49
N ARG A 157 -9.26 -11.41 -9.19
CA ARG A 157 -10.21 -11.20 -8.07
C ARG A 157 -11.47 -12.06 -8.22
N THR A 158 -11.94 -12.27 -9.46
CA THR A 158 -13.12 -13.11 -9.72
C THR A 158 -12.81 -14.60 -9.61
N LYS A 159 -11.58 -15.03 -9.93
CA LYS A 159 -11.14 -16.42 -9.88
C LYS A 159 -10.73 -16.87 -8.48
N THR A 160 -10.28 -15.95 -7.65
CA THR A 160 -9.77 -16.26 -6.31
C THR A 160 -10.94 -16.60 -5.38
N ASP A 161 -10.90 -17.78 -4.77
CA ASP A 161 -11.86 -18.16 -3.73
C ASP A 161 -11.68 -17.25 -2.52
N GLN A 162 -12.75 -16.61 -2.08
CA GLN A 162 -12.75 -15.71 -0.92
C GLN A 162 -12.43 -16.41 0.41
N ASN A 163 -12.46 -17.75 0.44
CA ASN A 163 -12.04 -18.54 1.59
C ASN A 163 -10.55 -18.96 1.53
N ASP A 164 -9.89 -18.78 0.40
CA ASP A 164 -8.46 -19.09 0.23
C ASP A 164 -7.61 -17.88 0.65
N ILE A 165 -7.49 -17.67 1.96
CA ILE A 165 -6.77 -16.55 2.57
C ILE A 165 -5.35 -16.40 2.00
N GLU A 166 -4.68 -17.52 1.77
CA GLU A 166 -3.32 -17.53 1.24
C GLU A 166 -3.25 -16.95 -0.18
N LYS A 167 -4.16 -17.37 -1.06
CA LYS A 167 -4.22 -16.85 -2.43
C LYS A 167 -4.64 -15.38 -2.47
N ILE A 168 -5.48 -14.94 -1.53
CA ILE A 168 -5.84 -13.52 -1.42
C ILE A 168 -4.60 -12.67 -1.07
N TYR A 169 -3.78 -13.11 -0.10
CA TYR A 169 -2.53 -12.42 0.19
C TYR A 169 -1.59 -12.45 -1.01
N GLU A 170 -1.40 -13.60 -1.65
CA GLU A 170 -0.55 -13.73 -2.84
C GLU A 170 -0.99 -12.77 -3.95
N LEU A 171 -2.31 -12.71 -4.24
CA LEU A 171 -2.88 -11.77 -5.21
C LEU A 171 -2.62 -10.31 -4.83
N SER A 172 -2.81 -9.97 -3.56
CA SER A 172 -2.60 -8.61 -3.06
C SER A 172 -1.13 -8.18 -3.18
N PHE A 173 -0.19 -9.06 -2.87
CA PHE A 173 1.25 -8.82 -3.00
C PHE A 173 1.69 -8.75 -4.47
N GLU A 174 1.14 -9.61 -5.31
CA GLU A 174 1.41 -9.56 -6.76
C GLU A 174 0.86 -8.27 -7.37
N ALA A 175 -0.32 -7.82 -6.98
CA ALA A 175 -0.89 -6.54 -7.43
C ALA A 175 0.00 -5.35 -7.01
N HIS A 176 0.51 -5.38 -5.77
CA HIS A 176 1.48 -4.39 -5.32
C HIS A 176 2.73 -4.36 -6.22
N TYR A 177 3.36 -5.53 -6.45
CA TYR A 177 4.55 -5.65 -7.26
C TYR A 177 4.34 -5.14 -8.69
N ARG A 178 3.25 -5.54 -9.34
CA ARG A 178 2.93 -5.15 -10.72
C ARG A 178 2.71 -3.65 -10.84
N LEU A 179 1.93 -3.05 -9.94
CA LEU A 179 1.68 -1.61 -9.96
C LEU A 179 2.96 -0.80 -9.70
N ALA A 180 3.78 -1.22 -8.73
CA ALA A 180 5.09 -0.62 -8.47
C ALA A 180 6.02 -0.72 -9.67
N SER A 181 5.96 -1.82 -10.44
CA SER A 181 6.78 -2.06 -11.63
C SER A 181 6.32 -1.27 -12.86
N ILE A 182 5.03 -0.97 -12.98
CA ILE A 182 4.49 -0.06 -14.01
C ILE A 182 4.89 1.38 -13.71
N HIS A 183 4.83 1.80 -12.45
CA HIS A 183 5.19 3.14 -11.97
C HIS A 183 4.49 4.24 -12.76
N PRO A 184 3.13 4.29 -12.73
CA PRO A 184 2.36 5.07 -13.69
C PRO A 184 2.37 6.58 -13.42
N TRP A 185 2.66 7.02 -12.20
CA TRP A 185 2.67 8.44 -11.82
C TRP A 185 4.09 8.99 -11.66
N ALA A 186 4.22 10.33 -11.62
CA ALA A 186 5.51 10.96 -11.34
C ALA A 186 5.93 10.80 -9.89
N ASP A 187 4.97 10.70 -8.96
CA ASP A 187 5.18 10.47 -7.53
C ASP A 187 3.99 9.70 -6.94
N GLY A 188 4.13 9.20 -5.70
CA GLY A 188 3.09 8.49 -4.96
C GLY A 188 2.96 7.00 -5.31
N ASN A 189 3.76 6.46 -6.23
CA ASN A 189 3.64 5.07 -6.68
C ASN A 189 3.76 4.03 -5.55
N GLY A 190 4.70 4.22 -4.63
CA GLY A 190 4.86 3.33 -3.47
C GLY A 190 3.62 3.33 -2.57
N ARG A 191 3.11 4.51 -2.23
CA ARG A 191 1.88 4.68 -1.44
C ARG A 191 0.67 4.05 -2.14
N MET A 192 0.52 4.27 -3.45
CA MET A 192 -0.54 3.67 -4.25
C MET A 192 -0.46 2.14 -4.31
N SER A 193 0.73 1.57 -4.48
CA SER A 193 0.91 0.11 -4.54
C SER A 193 0.55 -0.55 -3.21
N ARG A 194 0.98 0.03 -2.07
CA ARG A 194 0.58 -0.44 -0.73
C ARG A 194 -0.91 -0.26 -0.47
N LEU A 195 -1.51 0.84 -0.93
CA LEU A 195 -2.95 1.07 -0.80
C LEU A 195 -3.76 0.05 -1.60
N VAL A 196 -3.42 -0.22 -2.85
CA VAL A 196 -4.11 -1.23 -3.68
C VAL A 196 -3.99 -2.63 -3.07
N MET A 197 -2.82 -2.99 -2.53
CA MET A 197 -2.64 -4.22 -1.76
C MET A 197 -3.63 -4.33 -0.61
N ASN A 198 -3.70 -3.30 0.25
CA ASN A 198 -4.61 -3.30 1.40
C ASN A 198 -6.08 -3.20 0.98
N MET A 199 -6.40 -2.60 -0.16
CA MET A 199 -7.75 -2.56 -0.72
C MET A 199 -8.25 -3.97 -1.06
N ILE A 200 -7.41 -4.82 -1.68
CA ILE A 200 -7.73 -6.22 -1.97
C ILE A 200 -7.93 -7.01 -0.66
N GLN A 201 -7.08 -6.81 0.33
CA GLN A 201 -7.18 -7.44 1.64
C GLN A 201 -8.44 -7.01 2.39
N ARG A 202 -8.83 -5.73 2.31
CA ARG A 202 -10.07 -5.19 2.87
C ARG A 202 -11.31 -5.79 2.22
N GLU A 203 -11.30 -5.94 0.89
CA GLU A 203 -12.40 -6.55 0.13
C GLU A 203 -12.73 -7.95 0.62
N SER A 204 -11.71 -8.72 1.01
CA SER A 204 -11.86 -10.09 1.52
C SER A 204 -11.92 -10.16 3.05
N ASN A 205 -11.97 -9.01 3.72
CA ASN A 205 -12.03 -8.90 5.17
C ASN A 205 -10.96 -9.70 5.92
N ILE A 206 -9.75 -9.76 5.36
CA ILE A 206 -8.57 -10.36 6.00
C ILE A 206 -7.72 -9.30 6.70
N VAL A 207 -6.88 -9.72 7.65
CA VAL A 207 -5.99 -8.82 8.40
C VAL A 207 -5.05 -8.09 7.44
N PRO A 208 -5.05 -6.74 7.37
CA PRO A 208 -4.21 -6.02 6.42
C PRO A 208 -2.72 -6.22 6.68
N SER A 209 -1.91 -6.23 5.63
CA SER A 209 -0.46 -6.29 5.75
C SER A 209 0.14 -4.89 5.89
N ILE A 210 1.08 -4.73 6.81
CA ILE A 210 1.83 -3.50 7.01
C ILE A 210 3.28 -3.70 6.57
N VAL A 211 3.75 -2.87 5.64
CA VAL A 211 5.19 -2.76 5.37
C VAL A 211 5.78 -1.80 6.39
N LYS A 212 6.49 -2.32 7.39
CA LYS A 212 7.09 -1.50 8.44
C LYS A 212 8.26 -0.66 7.91
N LYS A 213 8.40 0.56 8.41
CA LYS A 213 9.50 1.47 8.04
C LYS A 213 10.87 0.90 8.39
N GLU A 214 10.96 0.08 9.43
CA GLU A 214 12.17 -0.61 9.88
C GLU A 214 12.69 -1.57 8.80
N ASN A 215 11.80 -2.18 8.03
CA ASN A 215 12.10 -3.11 6.96
C ASN A 215 12.25 -2.42 5.58
N ARG A 216 12.30 -1.08 5.55
CA ARG A 216 12.34 -0.29 4.30
C ARG A 216 13.46 -0.72 3.35
N ALA A 217 14.65 -0.95 3.87
CA ALA A 217 15.81 -1.32 3.04
C ALA A 217 15.59 -2.67 2.34
N GLU A 218 15.15 -3.67 3.08
CA GLU A 218 14.87 -5.02 2.56
C GLU A 218 13.68 -5.01 1.60
N TYR A 219 12.63 -4.27 1.92
CA TYR A 219 11.47 -4.07 1.06
C TYR A 219 11.86 -3.49 -0.30
N ILE A 220 12.65 -2.41 -0.34
CA ILE A 220 13.13 -1.81 -1.58
C ILE A 220 14.04 -2.77 -2.34
N GLN A 221 14.92 -3.49 -1.64
CA GLN A 221 15.83 -4.45 -2.27
C GLN A 221 15.05 -5.62 -2.88
N SER A 222 14.05 -6.17 -2.18
CA SER A 222 13.23 -7.28 -2.68
C SER A 222 12.43 -6.88 -3.94
N LEU A 223 11.94 -5.63 -3.99
CA LEU A 223 11.30 -5.08 -5.19
C LEU A 223 12.30 -4.96 -6.35
N ALA A 224 13.47 -4.38 -6.10
CA ALA A 224 14.50 -4.17 -7.12
C ALA A 224 14.96 -5.51 -7.71
N ASP A 225 15.27 -6.49 -6.87
CA ASP A 225 15.71 -7.82 -7.29
C ASP A 225 14.63 -8.56 -8.09
N SER A 226 13.36 -8.43 -7.69
CA SER A 226 12.23 -9.02 -8.41
C SER A 226 12.02 -8.35 -9.77
N GLN A 227 12.21 -7.05 -9.85
CA GLN A 227 12.13 -6.30 -11.10
C GLN A 227 13.28 -6.61 -12.04
N GLU A 228 14.50 -6.84 -11.51
CA GLU A 228 15.66 -7.21 -12.31
C GLU A 228 15.48 -8.59 -12.97
N THR A 229 14.95 -9.54 -12.23
CA THR A 229 14.71 -10.91 -12.69
C THR A 229 13.38 -11.09 -13.42
N GLU A 230 12.54 -10.07 -13.47
CA GLU A 230 11.15 -10.12 -13.97
C GLU A 230 10.32 -11.23 -13.29
N ASN A 231 10.62 -11.52 -12.01
CA ASN A 231 9.98 -12.56 -11.24
C ASN A 231 9.60 -12.02 -9.84
N SER A 232 8.30 -11.97 -9.56
CA SER A 232 7.75 -11.45 -8.31
C SER A 232 8.01 -12.30 -7.07
N ASN A 233 8.44 -13.54 -7.22
CA ASN A 233 8.53 -14.51 -6.11
C ASN A 233 9.38 -14.01 -4.93
N LYS A 234 10.47 -13.31 -5.19
CA LYS A 234 11.34 -12.79 -4.12
C LYS A 234 10.62 -11.73 -3.29
N PHE A 235 9.91 -10.83 -3.96
CA PHE A 235 9.10 -9.82 -3.30
C PHE A 235 7.90 -10.44 -2.56
N ILE A 236 7.20 -11.38 -3.19
CA ILE A 236 6.04 -12.05 -2.56
C ILE A 236 6.47 -12.81 -1.31
N ASN A 237 7.59 -13.54 -1.36
CA ASN A 237 8.12 -14.24 -0.19
C ASN A 237 8.49 -13.27 0.93
N PHE A 238 9.17 -12.17 0.61
CA PHE A 238 9.44 -11.09 1.57
C PHE A 238 8.15 -10.61 2.25
N MET A 239 7.10 -10.34 1.48
CA MET A 239 5.83 -9.86 2.01
C MET A 239 5.15 -10.87 2.93
N PHE A 240 5.20 -12.17 2.60
CA PHE A 240 4.67 -13.23 3.46
C PHE A 240 5.46 -13.33 4.77
N ASP A 241 6.78 -13.38 4.71
CA ASP A 241 7.64 -13.52 5.89
C ASP A 241 7.41 -12.35 6.86
N HIS A 242 7.45 -11.13 6.35
CA HIS A 242 7.23 -9.94 7.20
C HIS A 242 5.80 -9.80 7.71
N HIS A 243 4.80 -10.26 6.97
CA HIS A 243 3.42 -10.27 7.48
C HIS A 243 3.27 -11.26 8.64
N ILE A 244 3.84 -12.47 8.53
CA ILE A 244 3.88 -13.46 9.61
C ILE A 244 4.58 -12.90 10.83
N GLU A 245 5.77 -12.34 10.68
CA GLU A 245 6.54 -11.71 11.77
C GLU A 245 5.74 -10.59 12.46
N ASN A 246 5.07 -9.75 11.70
CA ASN A 246 4.25 -8.67 12.24
C ASN A 246 3.08 -9.19 13.09
N LEU A 247 2.40 -10.23 12.64
CA LEU A 247 1.31 -10.85 13.40
C LEU A 247 1.84 -11.52 14.67
N GLN A 248 2.95 -12.24 14.60
CA GLN A 248 3.60 -12.88 15.76
C GLN A 248 4.02 -11.85 16.82
N GLN A 249 4.54 -10.70 16.38
CA GLN A 249 4.88 -9.60 17.27
C GLN A 249 3.62 -9.06 17.97
N GLN A 250 2.55 -8.79 17.23
CA GLN A 250 1.29 -8.29 17.80
C GLN A 250 0.68 -9.30 18.80
N ILE A 251 0.70 -10.60 18.49
CA ILE A 251 0.27 -11.66 19.39
C ILE A 251 1.09 -11.63 20.71
N THR A 252 2.40 -11.47 20.59
CA THR A 252 3.30 -11.42 21.75
C THR A 252 3.03 -10.18 22.62
N GLU A 253 2.88 -9.02 21.98
CA GLU A 253 2.57 -7.75 22.66
C GLU A 253 1.21 -7.83 23.37
N TYR A 254 0.19 -8.40 22.72
CA TYR A 254 -1.13 -8.61 23.29
C TYR A 254 -1.09 -9.53 24.51
N LYS A 255 -0.44 -10.70 24.40
CA LYS A 255 -0.29 -11.64 25.55
C LYS A 255 0.43 -11.00 26.73
N ASN A 256 1.46 -10.20 26.47
CA ASN A 256 2.17 -9.47 27.52
C ASN A 256 1.30 -8.38 28.19
N SER A 257 0.38 -7.78 27.45
CA SER A 257 -0.52 -6.73 27.97
C SER A 257 -1.60 -7.29 28.91
N ILE A 258 -2.10 -8.49 28.62
CA ILE A 258 -3.13 -9.16 29.47
C ILE A 258 -2.54 -9.95 30.66
N ALA A 259 -1.23 -10.20 30.67
CA ALA A 259 -0.53 -10.87 31.77
C ALA A 259 -0.11 -9.91 32.91
N ARG A 260 -0.32 -8.61 32.73
CA ARG A 260 -0.05 -7.54 33.70
C ARG A 260 -1.32 -7.18 34.45
#